data_310799b417e15f52aa13bafeb009ea0f
#
_entry.id   310799b417e15f52aa13bafeb009ea0f
#
_cell.length_a   1.000
_cell.length_b   1.000
_cell.length_c   1.000
_cell.angle_alpha   90.00
_cell.angle_beta   90.00
_cell.angle_gamma   90.00
#
_symmetry.space_group_name_H-M   'P 1'
#
loop_
_entity.id
_entity.type
_entity.pdbx_description
1 polymer ?
#
loop_
_entity_poly.entity_id
_entity_poly.type
_entity_poly.pdbx_seq_one_letter_code
_entity_poly.pdbx_strand_id
1 'polypeptide(L)'
;SFYYGVMWNKLYRAEVWKLLHYPEGRLHEDDFVAHRLFWRCDKVVCLPDVLYNYRLRSGSIMRTSLKPGAFDAVDGLADRYRFYVENGADRSVIDSAYAACWRRYLFLCAKVRQNPEPQLVKAISKEQFLMQGLISYLPNCRHMKMTEKLSAARWAMMPAESLCPAK
;
A
#
# COMPACT_ATOMS: atom_id res chain seq x y z
N SER A 1 -3.82 -8.66 6.80
CA SER A 1 -4.62 -7.97 7.83
C SER A 1 -3.94 -6.67 8.22
N PHE A 2 -4.71 -5.59 8.45
CA PHE A 2 -4.23 -4.30 8.93
C PHE A 2 -3.33 -4.43 10.18
N TYR A 3 -3.72 -5.25 11.13
CA TYR A 3 -2.97 -5.43 12.39
C TYR A 3 -1.55 -5.97 12.24
N TYR A 4 -1.23 -6.64 11.15
CA TYR A 4 0.14 -7.10 10.91
C TYR A 4 1.03 -6.01 10.31
N GLY A 5 0.48 -5.06 9.57
CA GLY A 5 1.23 -3.96 8.98
C GLY A 5 1.62 -2.87 9.98
N VAL A 6 0.72 -2.54 10.93
CA VAL A 6 0.99 -1.46 11.90
C VAL A 6 2.12 -1.81 12.86
N MET A 7 2.91 -0.80 13.22
CA MET A 7 4.12 -1.00 14.02
C MET A 7 3.91 -0.80 15.52
N TRP A 8 2.84 -0.13 15.92
CA TRP A 8 2.59 0.29 17.31
C TRP A 8 2.05 -0.79 18.26
N ASN A 9 1.57 -1.93 17.74
CA ASN A 9 1.00 -3.03 18.54
C ASN A 9 1.96 -4.20 18.73
N LYS A 10 3.27 -3.96 18.67
CA LYS A 10 4.30 -5.01 18.68
C LYS A 10 5.49 -4.64 19.55
N LEU A 11 6.16 -5.64 20.06
CA LEU A 11 7.49 -5.53 20.66
C LEU A 11 8.52 -6.15 19.72
N TYR A 12 9.67 -5.52 19.63
CA TYR A 12 10.73 -5.91 18.72
C TYR A 12 12.05 -6.04 19.47
N ARG A 13 12.87 -7.00 19.07
CA ARG A 13 14.27 -6.99 19.46
C ARG A 13 14.97 -5.82 18.74
N ALA A 14 15.85 -5.10 19.43
CA ALA A 14 16.53 -3.94 18.85
C ALA A 14 17.34 -4.28 17.58
N GLU A 15 17.88 -5.50 17.51
CA GLU A 15 18.70 -5.96 16.40
C GLU A 15 17.96 -5.97 15.06
N VAL A 16 16.64 -6.27 15.05
CA VAL A 16 15.88 -6.30 13.81
C VAL A 16 15.68 -4.90 13.19
N TRP A 17 15.84 -3.86 14.01
CA TRP A 17 15.78 -2.47 13.58
C TRP A 17 17.09 -1.90 13.02
N LYS A 18 18.22 -2.59 13.19
CA LYS A 18 19.49 -2.11 12.63
C LYS A 18 19.35 -1.86 11.13
N LEU A 19 19.74 -0.66 10.68
CA LEU A 19 19.68 -0.23 9.29
C LEU A 19 18.27 -0.10 8.70
N LEU A 20 17.22 -0.15 9.51
CA LEU A 20 15.85 0.14 9.08
C LEU A 20 15.46 1.52 9.60
N HIS A 21 14.96 2.35 8.69
CA HIS A 21 14.49 3.70 9.01
C HIS A 21 13.13 3.93 8.34
N TYR A 22 12.28 4.67 9.00
CA TYR A 22 11.06 5.16 8.37
C TYR A 22 11.41 6.23 7.33
N PRO A 23 10.75 6.23 6.17
CA PRO A 23 10.95 7.30 5.19
C PRO A 23 10.38 8.61 5.76
N GLU A 24 11.23 9.64 5.83
CA GLU A 24 10.82 10.95 6.31
C GLU A 24 9.82 11.62 5.36
N GLY A 25 8.84 12.33 5.93
CA GLY A 25 7.85 13.09 5.17
C GLY A 25 6.79 12.26 4.43
N ARG A 26 6.75 10.95 4.63
CA ARG A 26 5.75 10.05 4.05
C ARG A 26 4.63 9.73 5.03
N LEU A 27 3.40 9.60 4.52
CA LEU A 27 2.31 8.94 5.24
C LEU A 27 2.37 7.43 4.99
N HIS A 28 1.80 6.64 5.90
CA HIS A 28 1.85 5.16 5.81
C HIS A 28 3.29 4.63 5.79
N GLU A 29 4.15 5.23 6.59
CA GLU A 29 5.57 4.89 6.72
C GLU A 29 5.81 3.44 7.12
N ASP A 30 4.86 2.83 7.82
CA ASP A 30 4.86 1.43 8.20
C ASP A 30 4.77 0.48 6.98
N ASP A 31 4.08 0.86 5.92
CA ASP A 31 4.01 0.08 4.67
C ASP A 31 5.38 -0.08 3.98
N PHE A 32 6.33 0.85 4.23
CA PHE A 32 7.70 0.78 3.68
C PHE A 32 8.64 -0.10 4.52
N VAL A 33 8.35 -0.31 5.80
CA VAL A 33 9.29 -0.93 6.74
C VAL A 33 8.84 -2.31 7.20
N ALA A 34 7.54 -2.54 7.38
CA ALA A 34 6.98 -3.75 7.97
C ALA A 34 7.48 -5.03 7.31
N HIS A 35 7.49 -5.09 5.98
CA HIS A 35 7.91 -6.29 5.24
C HIS A 35 9.39 -6.60 5.43
N ARG A 36 10.26 -5.57 5.46
CA ARG A 36 11.71 -5.72 5.69
C ARG A 36 12.00 -6.18 7.11
N LEU A 37 11.24 -5.68 8.06
CA LEU A 37 11.35 -6.04 9.46
C LEU A 37 10.97 -7.51 9.69
N PHE A 38 9.79 -7.92 9.18
CA PHE A 38 9.35 -9.32 9.28
C PHE A 38 10.28 -10.29 8.56
N TRP A 39 10.88 -9.88 7.43
CA TRP A 39 11.84 -10.68 6.69
C TRP A 39 13.10 -11.01 7.49
N ARG A 40 13.47 -10.15 8.45
CA ARG A 40 14.61 -10.32 9.35
C ARG A 40 14.29 -11.16 10.60
N CYS A 41 13.03 -11.47 10.83
CA CYS A 41 12.62 -12.20 12.02
C CYS A 41 12.61 -13.71 11.75
N ASP A 42 13.40 -14.48 12.49
CA ASP A 42 13.33 -15.95 12.48
C ASP A 42 12.03 -16.45 13.10
N LYS A 43 11.45 -15.68 14.02
CA LYS A 43 10.23 -16.06 14.74
C LYS A 43 9.37 -14.85 15.08
N VAL A 44 8.06 -14.99 14.82
CA VAL A 44 7.02 -14.03 15.24
C VAL A 44 6.04 -14.78 16.15
N VAL A 45 5.75 -14.19 17.31
CA VAL A 45 4.79 -14.74 18.28
C VAL A 45 3.59 -13.81 18.35
N CYS A 46 2.38 -14.37 18.20
CA CYS A 46 1.13 -13.67 18.42
C CYS A 46 0.60 -14.02 19.82
N LEU A 47 0.29 -12.99 20.61
CA LEU A 47 -0.32 -13.15 21.91
C LEU A 47 -1.84 -12.94 21.79
N PRO A 48 -2.67 -13.75 22.49
CA PRO A 48 -4.12 -13.56 22.53
C PRO A 48 -4.54 -12.39 23.42
N ASP A 49 -3.63 -11.89 24.26
CA ASP A 49 -3.90 -10.87 25.26
C ASP A 49 -4.09 -9.50 24.64
N VAL A 50 -5.04 -8.73 25.17
CA VAL A 50 -5.29 -7.35 24.76
C VAL A 50 -4.34 -6.43 25.53
N LEU A 51 -3.15 -6.20 24.98
CA LEU A 51 -2.09 -5.42 25.62
C LEU A 51 -1.96 -3.99 25.09
N TYR A 52 -2.72 -3.62 24.06
CA TYR A 52 -2.66 -2.29 23.45
C TYR A 52 -4.07 -1.68 23.29
N ASN A 53 -4.24 -0.45 23.79
CA ASN A 53 -5.47 0.31 23.64
C ASN A 53 -5.34 1.36 22.54
N TYR A 54 -6.00 1.14 21.40
CA TYR A 54 -6.02 2.09 20.30
C TYR A 54 -7.06 3.20 20.54
N ARG A 55 -6.59 4.39 20.91
CA ARG A 55 -7.45 5.53 21.18
C ARG A 55 -7.94 6.19 19.90
N LEU A 56 -9.23 6.19 19.67
CA LEU A 56 -9.86 6.92 18.59
C LEU A 56 -10.00 8.42 18.97
N ARG A 57 -9.50 9.31 18.11
CA ARG A 57 -9.60 10.76 18.30
C ARG A 57 -10.33 11.38 17.11
N SER A 58 -11.13 12.45 17.36
CA SER A 58 -11.58 13.37 16.32
C SER A 58 -10.34 14.06 15.72
N GLY A 59 -10.25 14.18 14.39
CA GLY A 59 -9.09 14.79 13.71
C GLY A 59 -7.90 13.84 13.48
N SER A 60 -8.04 12.53 13.77
CA SER A 60 -7.05 11.53 13.35
C SER A 60 -6.87 11.53 11.82
N ILE A 61 -5.62 11.36 11.35
CA ILE A 61 -5.26 11.26 9.92
C ILE A 61 -6.17 10.28 9.16
N MET A 62 -6.54 9.16 9.81
CA MET A 62 -7.42 8.15 9.23
C MET A 62 -8.89 8.59 9.05
N ARG A 63 -9.29 9.72 9.65
CA ARG A 63 -10.67 10.27 9.62
C ARG A 63 -10.78 11.60 8.87
N THR A 64 -9.68 12.15 8.40
CA THR A 64 -9.69 13.38 7.59
C THR A 64 -10.05 13.09 6.14
N SER A 65 -10.40 14.13 5.37
CA SER A 65 -10.56 14.05 3.92
C SER A 65 -9.31 13.46 3.25
N LEU A 66 -9.50 12.80 2.12
CA LEU A 66 -8.40 12.23 1.34
C LEU A 66 -7.39 13.34 0.99
N LYS A 67 -6.12 13.08 1.22
CA LYS A 67 -5.00 13.98 0.89
C LYS A 67 -4.02 13.27 -0.06
N PRO A 68 -3.22 14.02 -0.83
CA PRO A 68 -2.22 13.43 -1.73
C PRO A 68 -1.29 12.42 -1.05
N GLY A 69 -0.87 12.66 0.19
CA GLY A 69 -0.04 11.72 0.95
C GLY A 69 -0.67 10.34 1.22
N ALA A 70 -1.99 10.16 1.03
CA ALA A 70 -2.60 8.84 1.12
C ALA A 70 -2.08 7.87 0.03
N PHE A 71 -1.52 8.42 -1.05
CA PHE A 71 -0.93 7.63 -2.14
C PHE A 71 0.45 7.07 -1.77
N ASP A 72 1.12 7.57 -0.74
CA ASP A 72 2.36 6.98 -0.23
C ASP A 72 2.19 5.50 0.16
N ALA A 73 0.97 5.09 0.54
CA ALA A 73 0.67 3.69 0.76
C ALA A 73 0.80 2.82 -0.51
N VAL A 74 0.58 3.38 -1.70
CA VAL A 74 0.78 2.66 -2.98
C VAL A 74 2.27 2.46 -3.22
N ASP A 75 3.08 3.53 -3.01
CA ASP A 75 4.54 3.46 -3.09
C ASP A 75 5.10 2.38 -2.13
N GLY A 76 4.67 2.38 -0.86
CA GLY A 76 5.12 1.41 0.15
C GLY A 76 4.73 -0.03 -0.19
N LEU A 77 3.52 -0.24 -0.73
CA LEU A 77 3.07 -1.56 -1.16
C LEU A 77 3.77 -2.02 -2.44
N ALA A 78 4.12 -1.12 -3.35
CA ALA A 78 4.92 -1.44 -4.53
C ALA A 78 6.37 -1.77 -4.14
N ASP A 79 6.96 -1.06 -3.18
CA ASP A 79 8.25 -1.38 -2.59
C ASP A 79 8.25 -2.78 -1.97
N ARG A 80 7.21 -3.12 -1.21
CA ARG A 80 7.02 -4.46 -0.63
C ARG A 80 6.99 -5.56 -1.70
N TYR A 81 6.25 -5.35 -2.78
CA TYR A 81 6.19 -6.29 -3.89
C TYR A 81 7.58 -6.51 -4.52
N ARG A 82 8.29 -5.41 -4.85
CA ARG A 82 9.64 -5.49 -5.42
C ARG A 82 10.61 -6.20 -4.49
N PHE A 83 10.59 -5.84 -3.22
CA PHE A 83 11.42 -6.47 -2.20
C PHE A 83 11.22 -7.99 -2.16
N TYR A 84 9.99 -8.48 -2.20
CA TYR A 84 9.73 -9.91 -2.19
C TYR A 84 10.18 -10.61 -3.48
N VAL A 85 10.07 -9.95 -4.62
CA VAL A 85 10.60 -10.48 -5.89
C VAL A 85 12.12 -10.56 -5.84
N GLU A 86 12.79 -9.50 -5.42
CA GLU A 86 14.26 -9.41 -5.34
C GLU A 86 14.87 -10.41 -4.36
N ASN A 87 14.16 -10.74 -3.29
CA ASN A 87 14.61 -11.67 -2.26
C ASN A 87 14.11 -13.11 -2.47
N GLY A 88 13.48 -13.42 -3.60
CA GLY A 88 13.06 -14.78 -3.94
C GLY A 88 11.98 -15.35 -3.01
N ALA A 89 11.07 -14.51 -2.52
CA ALA A 89 9.97 -14.96 -1.67
C ALA A 89 9.06 -15.95 -2.41
N ASP A 90 8.31 -16.75 -1.65
CA ASP A 90 7.32 -17.65 -2.20
C ASP A 90 6.33 -16.93 -3.12
N ARG A 91 5.94 -17.60 -4.20
CA ARG A 91 5.00 -17.08 -5.20
C ARG A 91 3.71 -16.53 -4.57
N SER A 92 3.19 -17.20 -3.55
CA SER A 92 1.96 -16.77 -2.85
C SER A 92 2.16 -15.45 -2.12
N VAL A 93 3.34 -15.20 -1.55
CA VAL A 93 3.70 -13.95 -0.86
C VAL A 93 3.83 -12.83 -1.89
N ILE A 94 4.50 -13.09 -3.01
CA ILE A 94 4.64 -12.14 -4.12
C ILE A 94 3.26 -11.76 -4.68
N ASP A 95 2.41 -12.74 -5.01
CA ASP A 95 1.06 -12.52 -5.52
C ASP A 95 0.19 -11.71 -4.53
N SER A 96 0.34 -11.97 -3.23
CA SER A 96 -0.38 -11.26 -2.17
C SER A 96 0.04 -9.79 -2.08
N ALA A 97 1.35 -9.52 -2.12
CA ALA A 97 1.88 -8.16 -2.09
C ALA A 97 1.47 -7.36 -3.33
N TYR A 98 1.57 -7.98 -4.50
CA TYR A 98 1.13 -7.39 -5.76
C TYR A 98 -0.37 -7.03 -5.75
N ALA A 99 -1.21 -7.98 -5.34
CA ALA A 99 -2.65 -7.75 -5.24
C ALA A 99 -3.00 -6.64 -4.23
N ALA A 100 -2.28 -6.56 -3.11
CA ALA A 100 -2.47 -5.50 -2.11
C ALA A 100 -2.16 -4.11 -2.68
N CYS A 101 -1.07 -3.99 -3.46
CA CYS A 101 -0.71 -2.74 -4.13
C CYS A 101 -1.81 -2.28 -5.10
N TRP A 102 -2.28 -3.15 -5.99
CA TRP A 102 -3.36 -2.83 -6.93
C TRP A 102 -4.68 -2.48 -6.23
N ARG A 103 -5.08 -3.23 -5.20
CA ARG A 103 -6.31 -2.95 -4.45
C ARG A 103 -6.26 -1.59 -3.76
N ARG A 104 -5.10 -1.22 -3.21
CA ARG A 104 -4.91 0.12 -2.62
C ARG A 104 -5.04 1.21 -3.67
N TYR A 105 -4.37 1.07 -4.80
CA TYR A 105 -4.44 2.02 -5.91
C TYR A 105 -5.88 2.17 -6.42
N LEU A 106 -6.56 1.07 -6.73
CA LEU A 106 -7.94 1.08 -7.21
C LEU A 106 -8.91 1.72 -6.21
N PHE A 107 -8.72 1.43 -4.92
CA PHE A 107 -9.51 2.06 -3.85
C PHE A 107 -9.35 3.58 -3.83
N LEU A 108 -8.12 4.08 -3.92
CA LEU A 108 -7.84 5.52 -3.93
C LEU A 108 -8.37 6.19 -5.20
N CYS A 109 -8.21 5.57 -6.36
CA CYS A 109 -8.80 6.04 -7.62
C CYS A 109 -10.32 6.16 -7.53
N ALA A 110 -11.00 5.17 -6.97
CA ALA A 110 -12.45 5.21 -6.76
C ALA A 110 -12.87 6.35 -5.82
N LYS A 111 -12.08 6.64 -4.78
CA LYS A 111 -12.32 7.76 -3.87
C LYS A 111 -12.14 9.11 -4.56
N VAL A 112 -11.07 9.28 -5.34
CA VAL A 112 -10.85 10.52 -6.09
C VAL A 112 -11.95 10.74 -7.13
N ARG A 113 -12.42 9.69 -7.80
CA ARG A 113 -13.52 9.79 -8.75
C ARG A 113 -14.82 10.33 -8.12
N GLN A 114 -15.05 10.01 -6.84
CA GLN A 114 -16.22 10.53 -6.10
C GLN A 114 -16.08 12.02 -5.76
N ASN A 115 -14.87 12.50 -5.53
CA ASN A 115 -14.57 13.90 -5.22
C ASN A 115 -13.23 14.29 -5.87
N PRO A 116 -13.22 14.64 -7.18
CA PRO A 116 -12.01 14.96 -7.92
C PRO A 116 -11.48 16.35 -7.57
N GLU A 117 -10.45 16.39 -6.73
CA GLU A 117 -9.69 17.60 -6.44
C GLU A 117 -8.41 17.63 -7.30
N PRO A 118 -7.98 18.79 -7.86
CA PRO A 118 -6.81 18.87 -8.76
C PRO A 118 -5.54 18.24 -8.16
N GLN A 119 -5.30 18.45 -6.87
CA GLN A 119 -4.15 17.88 -6.16
C GLN A 119 -4.20 16.34 -6.06
N LEU A 120 -5.41 15.76 -5.95
CA LEU A 120 -5.61 14.31 -5.90
C LEU A 120 -5.47 13.69 -7.30
N VAL A 121 -5.97 14.37 -8.33
CA VAL A 121 -5.79 13.95 -9.73
C VAL A 121 -4.31 13.93 -10.09
N LYS A 122 -3.55 14.95 -9.70
CA LYS A 122 -2.09 14.98 -9.87
C LYS A 122 -1.39 13.83 -9.14
N ALA A 123 -1.84 13.49 -7.93
CA ALA A 123 -1.30 12.35 -7.19
C ALA A 123 -1.58 11.02 -7.92
N ILE A 124 -2.80 10.82 -8.47
CA ILE A 124 -3.11 9.65 -9.30
C ILE A 124 -2.20 9.58 -10.53
N SER A 125 -1.98 10.68 -11.25
CA SER A 125 -1.13 10.70 -12.45
C SER A 125 0.29 10.20 -12.12
N LYS A 126 0.83 10.61 -10.98
CA LYS A 126 2.14 10.13 -10.51
C LYS A 126 2.13 8.62 -10.27
N GLU A 127 1.17 8.13 -9.51
CA GLU A 127 1.08 6.71 -9.17
C GLU A 127 0.69 5.84 -10.37
N GLN A 128 -0.02 6.39 -11.35
CA GLN A 128 -0.36 5.68 -12.58
C GLN A 128 0.89 5.24 -13.34
N PHE A 129 1.91 6.08 -13.41
CA PHE A 129 3.19 5.71 -14.04
C PHE A 129 3.85 4.52 -13.30
N LEU A 130 3.85 4.54 -11.98
CA LEU A 130 4.32 3.41 -11.16
C LEU A 130 3.53 2.13 -11.48
N MET A 131 2.21 2.21 -11.52
CA MET A 131 1.33 1.06 -11.73
C MET A 131 1.42 0.52 -13.17
N GLN A 132 1.65 1.37 -14.17
CA GLN A 132 1.96 0.96 -15.54
C GLN A 132 3.23 0.08 -15.60
N GLY A 133 4.26 0.44 -14.84
CA GLY A 133 5.48 -0.37 -14.72
C GLY A 133 5.25 -1.76 -14.10
N LEU A 134 4.16 -1.94 -13.37
CA LEU A 134 3.81 -3.22 -12.74
C LEU A 134 2.81 -4.06 -13.57
N ILE A 135 2.28 -3.54 -14.68
CA ILE A 135 1.15 -4.16 -15.40
C ILE A 135 1.50 -5.53 -16.01
N SER A 136 2.76 -5.75 -16.38
CA SER A 136 3.22 -6.99 -17.00
C SER A 136 3.01 -8.23 -16.15
N TYR A 137 2.99 -8.09 -14.82
CA TYR A 137 2.75 -9.19 -13.91
C TYR A 137 1.26 -9.47 -13.68
N LEU A 138 0.39 -8.55 -14.06
CA LEU A 138 -1.06 -8.59 -13.79
C LEU A 138 -1.75 -9.90 -14.24
N PRO A 139 -1.51 -10.41 -15.47
CA PRO A 139 -2.10 -11.68 -15.91
C PRO A 139 -1.70 -12.86 -15.02
N ASN A 140 -0.47 -12.84 -14.51
CA ASN A 140 0.17 -13.93 -13.77
C ASN A 140 -0.21 -13.98 -12.29
N CYS A 141 -0.72 -12.88 -11.71
CA CYS A 141 -1.09 -12.83 -10.30
C CYS A 141 -2.31 -13.72 -10.01
N ARG A 142 -2.14 -14.71 -9.13
CA ARG A 142 -3.21 -15.67 -8.77
C ARG A 142 -4.14 -15.14 -7.68
N HIS A 143 -3.74 -14.12 -6.92
CA HIS A 143 -4.50 -13.53 -5.82
C HIS A 143 -5.45 -12.41 -6.26
N MET A 144 -5.53 -12.11 -7.56
CA MET A 144 -6.49 -11.17 -8.14
C MET A 144 -7.53 -11.90 -8.99
N LYS A 145 -8.80 -11.55 -8.79
CA LYS A 145 -9.91 -12.01 -9.63
C LYS A 145 -9.83 -11.37 -11.02
N MET A 146 -10.44 -11.99 -12.04
CA MET A 146 -10.44 -11.44 -13.39
C MET A 146 -11.04 -10.02 -13.43
N THR A 147 -12.11 -9.77 -12.69
CA THR A 147 -12.73 -8.45 -12.58
C THR A 147 -11.79 -7.39 -12.01
N GLU A 148 -10.96 -7.75 -11.02
CA GLU A 148 -9.95 -6.86 -10.47
C GLU A 148 -8.84 -6.58 -11.50
N LYS A 149 -8.42 -7.60 -12.24
CA LYS A 149 -7.41 -7.45 -13.32
C LYS A 149 -7.88 -6.54 -14.43
N LEU A 150 -9.12 -6.72 -14.89
CA LEU A 150 -9.73 -5.84 -15.91
C LEU A 150 -9.85 -4.41 -15.41
N SER A 151 -10.27 -4.22 -14.16
CA SER A 151 -10.32 -2.89 -13.54
C SER A 151 -8.93 -2.26 -13.44
N ALA A 152 -7.92 -3.03 -13.02
CA ALA A 152 -6.53 -2.58 -12.91
C ALA A 152 -5.99 -2.14 -14.28
N ALA A 153 -6.15 -2.96 -15.31
CA ALA A 153 -5.73 -2.64 -16.67
C ALA A 153 -6.40 -1.35 -17.19
N ARG A 154 -7.72 -1.22 -16.98
CA ARG A 154 -8.46 -0.01 -17.36
C ARG A 154 -7.91 1.23 -16.67
N TRP A 155 -7.72 1.19 -15.36
CA TRP A 155 -7.22 2.34 -14.59
C TRP A 155 -5.77 2.70 -14.92
N ALA A 156 -4.92 1.72 -15.25
CA ALA A 156 -3.56 1.98 -15.69
C ALA A 156 -3.50 2.70 -17.04
N MET A 157 -4.48 2.48 -17.91
CA MET A 157 -4.50 3.02 -19.27
C MET A 157 -5.33 4.31 -19.42
N MET A 158 -6.22 4.59 -18.45
CA MET A 158 -7.12 5.75 -18.51
C MET A 158 -6.37 7.02 -18.10
N PRO A 159 -6.41 8.11 -18.89
CA PRO A 159 -5.80 9.37 -18.49
C PRO A 159 -6.37 9.86 -17.15
N ALA A 160 -5.51 10.23 -16.22
CA ALA A 160 -5.95 10.69 -14.89
C ALA A 160 -6.80 11.96 -14.98
N GLU A 161 -6.54 12.83 -15.98
CA GLU A 161 -7.31 14.04 -16.27
C GLU A 161 -8.77 13.76 -16.59
N SER A 162 -9.09 12.56 -17.11
CA SER A 162 -10.47 12.15 -17.39
C SER A 162 -11.33 11.98 -16.14
N LEU A 163 -10.72 12.04 -14.95
CA LEU A 163 -11.43 12.06 -13.68
C LEU A 163 -11.98 13.43 -13.31
N CYS A 164 -11.44 14.49 -13.89
CA CYS A 164 -11.99 15.82 -13.72
C CYS A 164 -13.22 15.97 -14.63
N PRO A 165 -14.39 16.39 -14.10
CA PRO A 165 -15.49 16.81 -14.97
C PRO A 165 -14.99 17.94 -15.86
N ALA A 166 -15.29 17.85 -17.16
CA ALA A 166 -15.08 18.97 -18.07
C ALA A 166 -15.80 20.21 -17.48
N LYS A 167 -15.09 21.32 -17.38
CA LYS A 167 -15.67 22.61 -16.96
C LYS A 167 -16.66 23.07 -17.97
#